data_19687bea875f1d94c0bc616ea1ac4e8e
#
_entry.id   19687bea875f1d94c0bc616ea1ac4e8e
#
_cell.length_a   1.000
_cell.length_b   1.000
_cell.length_c   1.000
_cell.angle_alpha   90.00
_cell.angle_beta   90.00
_cell.angle_gamma   90.00
#
_symmetry.space_group_name_H-M   'P 1'
#
loop_
_entity.id
_entity.type
_entity.pdbx_description
1 polymer ?
#
loop_
_entity_poly.entity_id
_entity_poly.type
_entity_poly.pdbx_seq_one_letter_code
_entity_poly.pdbx_strand_id
1 'polypeptide(L)'
;MKIHPHIHRLLLACLALLLGGPALFAQERKVQNKPFIDERRFHYGFFIGAHDQGLQLYNNGYIDPNTGDQWVAQADQQGLGFSVGVLGEWRLSKTLGLRVLPTLHFGTKHIVFRNLATSRRDAQTMKSTYIAVPVDLKVAAPRFNNFRPYVIGGIQPSIDLTSGKHTKVRTKPFNLMLEMGMGCDLYMPFFKFIPELKFCLGLGNILDKKRTDLTDPSQLIYTESLDRATMSMFVLTFYFE
;
A
#
# COMPACT_ATOMS: atom_id res chain seq x y z
N MET A 1 -1.41 -25.13 -7.56
CA MET A 1 -1.55 -23.76 -8.10
C MET A 1 -0.69 -23.67 -9.36
N LYS A 2 -1.27 -23.82 -10.55
CA LYS A 2 -0.54 -23.75 -11.82
C LYS A 2 -0.37 -22.28 -12.18
N ILE A 3 0.82 -21.75 -11.97
CA ILE A 3 1.17 -20.39 -12.39
C ILE A 3 1.20 -20.39 -13.93
N HIS A 4 0.41 -19.50 -14.55
CA HIS A 4 0.31 -19.42 -16.02
C HIS A 4 1.68 -19.16 -16.66
N PRO A 5 2.07 -19.87 -17.73
CA PRO A 5 3.39 -19.74 -18.38
C PRO A 5 3.68 -18.32 -18.90
N HIS A 6 2.64 -17.50 -19.10
CA HIS A 6 2.80 -16.09 -19.49
C HIS A 6 3.39 -15.21 -18.38
N ILE A 7 3.09 -15.51 -17.09
CA ILE A 7 3.63 -14.74 -15.95
C ILE A 7 5.15 -14.95 -15.82
N HIS A 8 5.63 -16.18 -16.02
CA HIS A 8 7.08 -16.44 -16.02
C HIS A 8 7.82 -15.74 -17.16
N ARG A 9 7.20 -15.65 -18.35
CA ARG A 9 7.79 -14.93 -19.48
C ARG A 9 7.83 -13.42 -19.23
N LEU A 10 6.80 -12.88 -18.60
CA LEU A 10 6.75 -11.45 -18.22
C LEU A 10 7.78 -11.12 -17.14
N LEU A 11 7.91 -11.96 -16.11
CA LEU A 11 8.92 -11.82 -15.07
C LEU A 11 10.34 -11.94 -15.62
N LEU A 12 10.59 -12.88 -16.54
CA LEU A 12 11.89 -13.03 -17.21
C LEU A 12 12.19 -11.84 -18.12
N ALA A 13 11.20 -11.30 -18.83
CA ALA A 13 11.36 -10.10 -19.64
C ALA A 13 11.64 -8.85 -18.81
N CYS A 14 10.96 -8.68 -17.68
CA CYS A 14 11.24 -7.61 -16.73
C CYS A 14 12.63 -7.74 -16.10
N LEU A 15 13.05 -8.96 -15.74
CA LEU A 15 14.37 -9.24 -15.20
C LEU A 15 15.46 -8.98 -16.25
N ALA A 16 15.24 -9.37 -17.51
CA ALA A 16 16.18 -9.11 -18.62
C ALA A 16 16.29 -7.61 -18.93
N LEU A 17 15.20 -6.85 -18.85
CA LEU A 17 15.20 -5.38 -18.96
C LEU A 17 15.97 -4.71 -17.81
N LEU A 18 15.85 -5.22 -16.59
CA LEU A 18 16.59 -4.74 -15.43
C LEU A 18 18.09 -5.06 -15.50
N LEU A 19 18.47 -6.20 -16.08
CA LEU A 19 19.87 -6.65 -16.19
C LEU A 19 20.56 -6.11 -17.45
N GLY A 20 19.83 -5.86 -18.54
CA GLY A 20 20.37 -5.36 -19.81
C GLY A 20 20.59 -3.85 -19.88
N GLY A 21 19.95 -3.09 -18.98
CA GLY A 21 20.01 -1.63 -19.01
C GLY A 21 21.37 -0.97 -18.72
N PRO A 22 22.21 -1.48 -17.83
CA PRO A 22 23.47 -0.81 -17.46
C PRO A 22 24.56 -0.88 -18.53
N ALA A 23 24.56 -1.88 -19.41
CA ALA A 23 25.63 -2.08 -20.38
C ALA A 23 25.66 -1.07 -21.55
N LEU A 24 24.52 -0.44 -21.85
CA LEU A 24 24.42 0.51 -22.98
C LEU A 24 24.83 1.94 -22.64
N PHE A 25 25.03 2.28 -21.37
CA PHE A 25 25.34 3.66 -20.91
C PHE A 25 26.79 3.88 -20.46
N ALA A 26 27.69 2.93 -20.70
CA ALA A 26 29.04 2.93 -20.12
C ALA A 26 30.04 3.91 -20.77
N GLN A 27 29.69 4.68 -21.80
CA GLN A 27 30.71 5.41 -22.60
C GLN A 27 30.65 6.92 -22.61
N GLU A 28 29.62 7.57 -22.04
CA GLU A 28 29.64 9.02 -21.91
C GLU A 28 29.76 9.45 -20.45
N ARG A 29 30.79 10.24 -20.11
CA ARG A 29 30.84 10.94 -18.83
C ARG A 29 29.72 11.98 -18.80
N LYS A 30 28.49 11.54 -18.49
CA LYS A 30 27.35 12.45 -18.32
C LYS A 30 27.69 13.41 -17.17
N VAL A 31 27.41 14.70 -17.39
CA VAL A 31 27.53 15.73 -16.37
C VAL A 31 26.73 15.30 -15.13
N GLN A 32 27.35 15.34 -13.96
CA GLN A 32 26.69 15.04 -12.71
C GLN A 32 25.78 16.19 -12.32
N ASN A 33 24.46 15.97 -12.37
CA ASN A 33 23.46 16.94 -12.00
C ASN A 33 23.44 17.12 -10.48
N LYS A 34 23.30 18.36 -9.99
CA LYS A 34 23.17 18.66 -8.54
C LYS A 34 24.23 17.96 -7.66
N PRO A 35 25.53 18.16 -7.89
CA PRO A 35 26.60 17.37 -7.25
C PRO A 35 26.59 17.45 -5.71
N PHE A 36 26.13 18.56 -5.11
CA PHE A 36 26.12 18.81 -3.68
C PHE A 36 24.76 18.55 -3.01
N ILE A 37 23.75 18.11 -3.73
CA ILE A 37 22.42 17.93 -3.15
C ILE A 37 22.42 16.88 -2.03
N ASP A 38 23.22 15.82 -2.21
CA ASP A 38 23.32 14.72 -1.22
C ASP A 38 24.12 15.13 0.03
N GLU A 39 24.73 16.30 0.07
CA GLU A 39 25.43 16.82 1.26
C GLU A 39 24.48 17.52 2.22
N ARG A 40 23.29 17.90 1.78
CA ARG A 40 22.27 18.50 2.62
C ARG A 40 21.82 17.53 3.69
N ARG A 41 21.59 18.03 4.90
CA ARG A 41 21.08 17.22 6.02
C ARG A 41 19.59 16.96 5.92
N PHE A 42 18.83 17.91 5.37
CA PHE A 42 17.38 17.84 5.22
C PHE A 42 17.01 17.94 3.77
N HIS A 43 16.13 17.02 3.34
CA HIS A 43 15.53 16.96 2.04
C HIS A 43 14.01 17.06 2.20
N TYR A 44 13.36 17.77 1.32
CA TYR A 44 11.91 17.94 1.34
C TYR A 44 11.38 17.97 -0.08
N GLY A 45 10.15 17.49 -0.22
CA GLY A 45 9.50 17.44 -1.50
C GLY A 45 8.04 17.10 -1.35
N PHE A 46 7.39 16.89 -2.46
CA PHE A 46 6.02 16.35 -2.52
C PHE A 46 6.00 15.10 -3.37
N PHE A 47 4.91 14.35 -3.25
CA PHE A 47 4.74 13.16 -4.06
C PHE A 47 3.29 12.92 -4.42
N ILE A 48 3.14 12.21 -5.51
CA ILE A 48 1.89 11.61 -5.97
C ILE A 48 2.11 10.12 -6.17
N GLY A 49 1.09 9.33 -5.99
CA GLY A 49 1.18 7.88 -6.18
C GLY A 49 -0.15 7.24 -6.51
N ALA A 50 -0.06 6.07 -7.08
CA ALA A 50 -1.17 5.14 -7.24
C ALA A 50 -0.98 3.99 -6.25
N HIS A 51 -2.07 3.49 -5.68
CA HIS A 51 -2.00 2.33 -4.81
C HIS A 51 -3.15 1.37 -5.10
N ASP A 52 -2.92 0.12 -4.75
CA ASP A 52 -3.89 -0.94 -4.76
C ASP A 52 -4.10 -1.42 -3.33
N GLN A 53 -5.35 -1.33 -2.82
CA GLN A 53 -5.70 -1.69 -1.46
C GLN A 53 -6.38 -3.05 -1.41
N GLY A 54 -5.66 -4.06 -0.93
CA GLY A 54 -6.18 -5.39 -0.65
C GLY A 54 -6.73 -5.49 0.77
N LEU A 55 -7.95 -6.02 0.90
CA LEU A 55 -8.54 -6.42 2.18
C LEU A 55 -8.54 -7.94 2.25
N GLN A 56 -7.84 -8.50 3.24
CA GLN A 56 -7.84 -9.95 3.48
C GLN A 56 -8.85 -10.26 4.57
N LEU A 57 -9.89 -11.01 4.21
CA LEU A 57 -10.98 -11.40 5.08
C LEU A 57 -10.82 -12.87 5.48
N TYR A 58 -10.87 -13.14 6.77
CA TYR A 58 -10.80 -14.49 7.33
C TYR A 58 -12.18 -14.89 7.84
N ASN A 59 -12.82 -15.85 7.14
CA ASN A 59 -14.12 -16.35 7.50
C ASN A 59 -14.00 -17.38 8.64
N ASN A 60 -14.95 -17.38 9.58
CA ASN A 60 -14.98 -18.29 10.72
C ASN A 60 -15.95 -19.48 10.58
N GLY A 61 -16.70 -19.52 9.48
CA GLY A 61 -17.68 -20.57 9.23
C GLY A 61 -18.98 -20.44 10.04
N TYR A 62 -19.29 -19.26 10.55
CA TYR A 62 -20.51 -19.01 11.33
C TYR A 62 -21.77 -19.39 10.53
N ILE A 63 -22.68 -20.14 11.19
CA ILE A 63 -24.00 -20.52 10.67
C ILE A 63 -25.03 -19.83 11.56
N ASP A 64 -25.96 -19.08 10.96
CA ASP A 64 -27.04 -18.44 11.72
C ASP A 64 -27.98 -19.49 12.31
N PRO A 65 -28.14 -19.53 13.65
CA PRO A 65 -29.00 -20.50 14.32
C PRO A 65 -30.49 -20.39 13.93
N ASN A 66 -30.94 -19.22 13.46
CA ASN A 66 -32.33 -18.98 13.14
C ASN A 66 -32.69 -19.35 11.70
N THR A 67 -31.77 -19.12 10.75
CA THR A 67 -32.04 -19.30 9.31
C THR A 67 -31.28 -20.48 8.71
N GLY A 68 -30.21 -20.98 9.38
CA GLY A 68 -29.29 -21.97 8.84
C GLY A 68 -28.37 -21.41 7.76
N ASP A 69 -28.36 -20.12 7.54
CA ASP A 69 -27.56 -19.45 6.53
C ASP A 69 -26.09 -19.37 6.92
N GLN A 70 -25.21 -19.71 5.97
CA GLN A 70 -23.78 -19.53 6.11
C GLN A 70 -23.28 -18.54 5.06
N TRP A 71 -22.69 -17.45 5.50
CA TRP A 71 -22.15 -16.41 4.63
C TRP A 71 -20.63 -16.43 4.62
N VAL A 72 -20.08 -16.30 3.42
CA VAL A 72 -18.63 -16.16 3.20
C VAL A 72 -18.36 -14.82 2.54
N ALA A 73 -17.48 -14.03 3.14
CA ALA A 73 -17.05 -12.77 2.60
C ALA A 73 -15.76 -12.93 1.81
N GLN A 74 -15.69 -12.30 0.66
CA GLN A 74 -14.50 -12.22 -0.19
C GLN A 74 -14.28 -10.78 -0.65
N ALA A 75 -13.02 -10.35 -0.69
CA ALA A 75 -12.68 -9.15 -1.42
C ALA A 75 -12.71 -9.46 -2.91
N ASP A 76 -13.63 -8.86 -3.65
CA ASP A 76 -13.88 -9.19 -5.05
C ASP A 76 -12.95 -8.47 -6.01
N GLN A 77 -12.69 -7.19 -5.73
CA GLN A 77 -11.79 -6.36 -6.52
C GLN A 77 -10.88 -5.55 -5.63
N GLN A 78 -9.63 -5.48 -6.01
CA GLN A 78 -8.69 -4.55 -5.43
C GLN A 78 -9.04 -3.15 -5.93
N GLY A 79 -9.19 -2.21 -5.01
CA GLY A 79 -9.56 -0.84 -5.35
C GLY A 79 -8.35 0.00 -5.68
N LEU A 80 -8.17 0.34 -6.95
CA LEU A 80 -7.19 1.34 -7.33
C LEU A 80 -7.52 2.67 -6.65
N GLY A 81 -6.52 3.24 -6.01
CA GLY A 81 -6.59 4.52 -5.35
C GLY A 81 -5.41 5.41 -5.72
N PHE A 82 -5.44 6.61 -5.23
CA PHE A 82 -4.33 7.55 -5.38
C PHE A 82 -3.87 8.08 -4.04
N SER A 83 -2.62 8.48 -3.98
CA SER A 83 -1.96 9.00 -2.78
C SER A 83 -1.30 10.33 -3.11
N VAL A 84 -1.38 11.26 -2.18
CA VAL A 84 -0.66 12.52 -2.25
C VAL A 84 -0.07 12.84 -0.88
N GLY A 85 1.08 13.48 -0.87
CA GLY A 85 1.71 13.84 0.39
C GLY A 85 2.98 14.65 0.23
N VAL A 86 3.64 14.85 1.36
CA VAL A 86 4.90 15.57 1.43
C VAL A 86 5.99 14.65 1.96
N LEU A 87 7.19 14.87 1.49
CA LEU A 87 8.40 14.17 1.89
C LEU A 87 9.22 15.06 2.80
N GLY A 88 9.56 14.56 3.98
CA GLY A 88 10.66 15.06 4.79
C GLY A 88 11.67 13.94 5.00
N GLU A 89 12.93 14.14 4.59
CA GLU A 89 14.00 13.18 4.80
C GLU A 89 15.13 13.84 5.58
N TRP A 90 15.51 13.22 6.68
CA TRP A 90 16.68 13.60 7.46
C TRP A 90 17.81 12.61 7.18
N ARG A 91 18.90 13.10 6.60
CA ARG A 91 20.08 12.30 6.31
C ARG A 91 20.88 12.07 7.61
N LEU A 92 20.95 10.81 8.03
CA LEU A 92 21.69 10.38 9.22
C LEU A 92 23.17 10.09 8.88
N SER A 93 23.40 9.49 7.71
CA SER A 93 24.76 9.19 7.21
C SER A 93 24.83 9.29 5.69
N LYS A 94 25.97 8.91 5.09
CA LYS A 94 26.12 8.87 3.61
C LYS A 94 25.16 7.88 2.95
N THR A 95 24.76 6.83 3.65
CA THR A 95 23.91 5.75 3.14
C THR A 95 22.56 5.65 3.84
N LEU A 96 22.38 6.30 4.98
CA LEU A 96 21.22 6.14 5.84
C LEU A 96 20.44 7.45 5.95
N GLY A 97 19.13 7.39 5.71
CA GLY A 97 18.18 8.49 5.88
C GLY A 97 16.94 8.04 6.65
N LEU A 98 16.38 8.94 7.44
CA LEU A 98 15.09 8.79 8.09
C LEU A 98 14.07 9.66 7.36
N ARG A 99 12.97 9.05 6.91
CA ARG A 99 11.89 9.72 6.20
C ARG A 99 10.63 9.80 7.04
N VAL A 100 9.94 10.91 6.95
CA VAL A 100 8.58 11.09 7.47
C VAL A 100 7.72 11.60 6.32
N LEU A 101 6.59 10.92 6.07
CA LEU A 101 5.81 11.05 4.85
C LEU A 101 4.31 11.29 5.17
N PRO A 102 3.90 12.47 5.67
CA PRO A 102 2.48 12.78 5.81
C PRO A 102 1.75 12.58 4.49
N THR A 103 0.78 11.66 4.48
CA THR A 103 0.14 11.13 3.26
C THR A 103 -1.37 11.11 3.41
N LEU A 104 -2.08 11.45 2.35
CA LEU A 104 -3.50 11.20 2.15
C LEU A 104 -3.66 10.10 1.10
N HIS A 105 -4.38 9.05 1.46
CA HIS A 105 -4.75 7.96 0.56
C HIS A 105 -6.24 8.01 0.28
N PHE A 106 -6.62 7.94 -0.99
CA PHE A 106 -8.00 7.90 -1.45
C PHE A 106 -8.22 6.64 -2.28
N GLY A 107 -9.21 5.83 -1.91
CA GLY A 107 -9.50 4.59 -2.62
C GLY A 107 -10.89 4.06 -2.33
N THR A 108 -11.20 2.92 -2.93
CA THR A 108 -12.43 2.17 -2.69
C THR A 108 -12.09 0.69 -2.49
N LYS A 109 -12.89 0.00 -1.70
CA LYS A 109 -12.81 -1.46 -1.51
C LYS A 109 -14.16 -2.07 -1.80
N HIS A 110 -14.14 -3.24 -2.42
CA HIS A 110 -15.35 -4.00 -2.73
C HIS A 110 -15.31 -5.32 -1.98
N ILE A 111 -16.37 -5.59 -1.20
CA ILE A 111 -16.55 -6.85 -0.48
C ILE A 111 -17.81 -7.50 -1.05
N VAL A 112 -17.70 -8.78 -1.42
CA VAL A 112 -18.84 -9.61 -1.83
C VAL A 112 -19.07 -10.67 -0.79
N PHE A 113 -20.31 -10.76 -0.34
CA PHE A 113 -20.81 -11.79 0.55
C PHE A 113 -21.58 -12.82 -0.29
N ARG A 114 -21.29 -14.09 -0.09
CA ARG A 114 -21.99 -15.20 -0.71
C ARG A 114 -22.58 -16.10 0.34
N ASN A 115 -23.88 -16.34 0.24
CA ASN A 115 -24.57 -17.36 1.04
C ASN A 115 -24.32 -18.73 0.40
N LEU A 116 -23.82 -19.69 1.16
CA LEU A 116 -23.50 -21.03 0.67
C LEU A 116 -24.75 -21.92 0.49
N ALA A 117 -25.82 -21.67 1.26
CA ALA A 117 -27.04 -22.43 1.17
C ALA A 117 -27.92 -22.03 -0.02
N THR A 118 -28.11 -20.70 -0.21
CA THR A 118 -29.01 -20.15 -1.21
C THR A 118 -28.33 -19.64 -2.48
N SER A 119 -26.98 -19.64 -2.52
CA SER A 119 -26.16 -19.02 -3.59
C SER A 119 -26.43 -17.52 -3.79
N ARG A 120 -27.16 -16.89 -2.88
CA ARG A 120 -27.42 -15.45 -2.90
C ARG A 120 -26.12 -14.68 -2.72
N ARG A 121 -25.98 -13.61 -3.49
CA ARG A 121 -24.83 -12.70 -3.39
C ARG A 121 -25.28 -11.34 -2.91
N ASP A 122 -24.48 -10.73 -2.08
CA ASP A 122 -24.65 -9.38 -1.62
C ASP A 122 -23.29 -8.66 -1.65
N ALA A 123 -23.27 -7.36 -1.89
CA ALA A 123 -22.03 -6.61 -2.05
C ALA A 123 -22.04 -5.32 -1.20
N GLN A 124 -20.85 -4.92 -0.79
CA GLN A 124 -20.63 -3.63 -0.14
C GLN A 124 -19.43 -2.94 -0.74
N THR A 125 -19.65 -1.71 -1.21
CA THR A 125 -18.56 -0.81 -1.61
C THR A 125 -18.20 0.11 -0.44
N MET A 126 -16.92 0.09 -0.08
CA MET A 126 -16.39 0.90 1.01
C MET A 126 -15.47 1.97 0.43
N LYS A 127 -15.86 3.24 0.53
CA LYS A 127 -14.94 4.36 0.28
C LYS A 127 -13.93 4.40 1.41
N SER A 128 -12.66 4.59 1.06
CA SER A 128 -11.54 4.61 2.01
C SER A 128 -10.76 5.90 1.86
N THR A 129 -10.71 6.68 2.90
CA THR A 129 -9.85 7.87 2.96
C THR A 129 -9.02 7.77 4.22
N TYR A 130 -7.71 7.62 4.04
CA TYR A 130 -6.75 7.48 5.13
C TYR A 130 -5.84 8.69 5.24
N ILE A 131 -5.61 9.13 6.48
CA ILE A 131 -4.44 9.94 6.82
C ILE A 131 -3.39 8.98 7.37
N ALA A 132 -2.21 8.98 6.79
CA ALA A 132 -1.08 8.18 7.24
C ALA A 132 0.14 9.05 7.46
N VAL A 133 1.00 8.64 8.39
CA VAL A 133 2.29 9.29 8.63
C VAL A 133 3.38 8.20 8.66
N PRO A 134 3.76 7.65 7.50
CA PRO A 134 4.88 6.72 7.42
C PRO A 134 6.16 7.27 8.00
N VAL A 135 6.88 6.41 8.70
CA VAL A 135 8.23 6.67 9.20
C VAL A 135 9.12 5.55 8.69
N ASP A 136 9.97 5.89 7.72
CA ASP A 136 10.79 4.94 6.97
C ASP A 136 12.27 5.18 7.18
N LEU A 137 13.03 4.09 7.31
CA LEU A 137 14.46 4.09 7.24
C LEU A 137 14.88 3.79 5.79
N LYS A 138 15.58 4.73 5.15
CA LYS A 138 16.11 4.60 3.79
C LYS A 138 17.57 4.18 3.86
N VAL A 139 17.89 3.09 3.17
CA VAL A 139 19.27 2.63 2.97
C VAL A 139 19.62 2.78 1.49
N ALA A 140 20.46 3.75 1.17
CA ALA A 140 20.81 4.08 -0.21
C ALA A 140 22.24 3.62 -0.56
N ALA A 141 22.40 3.11 -1.77
CA ALA A 141 23.69 2.80 -2.34
C ALA A 141 24.53 4.07 -2.59
N PRO A 142 25.82 3.96 -2.86
CA PRO A 142 26.59 5.06 -3.43
C PRO A 142 25.94 5.58 -4.72
N ARG A 143 26.05 6.87 -4.96
CA ARG A 143 25.54 7.49 -6.18
C ARG A 143 26.36 7.10 -7.40
N PHE A 144 25.70 6.59 -8.44
CA PHE A 144 26.28 6.30 -9.73
C PHE A 144 25.89 7.38 -10.73
N ASN A 145 26.73 8.38 -10.89
CA ASN A 145 26.45 9.56 -11.73
C ASN A 145 25.13 10.27 -11.36
N ASN A 146 24.04 10.05 -12.13
CA ASN A 146 22.72 10.65 -11.90
C ASN A 146 21.67 9.66 -11.42
N PHE A 147 22.10 8.57 -10.82
CA PHE A 147 21.26 7.46 -10.39
C PHE A 147 21.73 6.96 -9.01
N ARG A 148 20.78 6.73 -8.10
CA ARG A 148 21.08 6.22 -6.76
C ARG A 148 19.96 5.31 -6.28
N PRO A 149 20.11 3.97 -6.38
CA PRO A 149 19.13 3.03 -5.89
C PRO A 149 19.14 2.96 -4.36
N TYR A 150 17.99 2.62 -3.78
CA TYR A 150 17.83 2.46 -2.34
C TYR A 150 16.74 1.46 -2.01
N VAL A 151 16.74 1.00 -0.77
CA VAL A 151 15.66 0.25 -0.15
C VAL A 151 15.15 1.02 1.07
N ILE A 152 13.89 0.79 1.39
CA ILE A 152 13.26 1.35 2.58
C ILE A 152 12.60 0.27 3.41
N GLY A 153 12.49 0.54 4.70
CA GLY A 153 11.67 -0.23 5.62
C GLY A 153 11.21 0.64 6.76
N GLY A 154 9.96 0.49 7.16
CA GLY A 154 9.39 1.36 8.18
C GLY A 154 8.01 0.93 8.66
N ILE A 155 7.35 1.84 9.35
CA ILE A 155 6.02 1.66 9.89
C ILE A 155 5.11 2.79 9.42
N GLN A 156 3.87 2.45 9.11
CA GLN A 156 2.85 3.39 8.69
C GLN A 156 1.66 3.35 9.65
N PRO A 157 1.63 4.19 10.67
CA PRO A 157 0.40 4.48 11.40
C PRO A 157 -0.57 5.23 10.47
N SER A 158 -1.84 4.81 10.47
CA SER A 158 -2.88 5.40 9.64
C SER A 158 -4.21 5.48 10.36
N ILE A 159 -5.01 6.48 10.00
CA ILE A 159 -6.35 6.70 10.51
C ILE A 159 -7.32 6.75 9.34
N ASP A 160 -8.31 5.85 9.35
CA ASP A 160 -9.40 5.83 8.37
C ASP A 160 -10.49 6.81 8.76
N LEU A 161 -10.66 7.86 7.99
CA LEU A 161 -11.68 8.89 8.20
C LEU A 161 -13.09 8.41 7.80
N THR A 162 -13.20 7.28 7.13
CA THR A 162 -14.45 6.75 6.58
C THR A 162 -14.92 5.48 7.27
N SER A 163 -14.18 4.96 8.23
CA SER A 163 -14.43 3.68 8.92
C SER A 163 -15.83 3.55 9.53
N GLY A 164 -16.41 4.65 10.03
CA GLY A 164 -17.72 4.67 10.67
C GLY A 164 -18.92 4.72 9.74
N LYS A 165 -18.74 4.79 8.42
CA LYS A 165 -19.81 5.02 7.43
C LYS A 165 -20.33 3.75 6.76
N HIS A 166 -19.88 2.57 7.22
CA HIS A 166 -20.18 1.30 6.56
C HIS A 166 -21.22 0.50 7.33
N THR A 167 -22.20 -0.07 6.60
CA THR A 167 -23.39 -0.71 7.19
C THR A 167 -23.16 -2.18 7.51
N LYS A 168 -22.63 -3.00 6.60
CA LYS A 168 -22.49 -4.46 6.78
C LYS A 168 -21.24 -4.85 7.56
N VAL A 169 -20.08 -4.40 7.10
CA VAL A 169 -18.81 -4.61 7.79
C VAL A 169 -18.19 -3.27 8.12
N ARG A 170 -17.76 -3.10 9.35
CA ARG A 170 -17.09 -1.91 9.85
C ARG A 170 -15.65 -2.22 10.18
N THR A 171 -14.76 -1.28 9.86
CA THR A 171 -13.36 -1.36 10.20
C THR A 171 -13.02 -0.38 11.32
N LYS A 172 -12.04 -0.74 12.15
CA LYS A 172 -11.49 0.17 13.14
C LYS A 172 -10.82 1.35 12.45
N PRO A 173 -10.89 2.56 13.03
CA PRO A 173 -10.31 3.76 12.42
C PRO A 173 -8.78 3.71 12.40
N PHE A 174 -8.15 3.15 13.43
CA PHE A 174 -6.69 3.08 13.52
C PHE A 174 -6.15 1.78 12.95
N ASN A 175 -5.12 1.88 12.12
CA ASN A 175 -4.38 0.75 11.59
C ASN A 175 -2.87 1.06 11.59
N LEU A 176 -2.07 0.05 11.94
CA LEU A 176 -0.62 0.09 11.87
C LEU A 176 -0.15 -0.89 10.80
N MET A 177 0.63 -0.42 9.86
CA MET A 177 1.20 -1.25 8.80
C MET A 177 2.72 -1.25 8.86
N LEU A 178 3.33 -2.36 8.46
CA LEU A 178 4.74 -2.47 8.19
C LEU A 178 4.96 -2.15 6.71
N GLU A 179 5.92 -1.30 6.40
CA GLU A 179 6.29 -0.94 5.04
C GLU A 179 7.66 -1.48 4.67
N MET A 180 7.77 -1.95 3.44
CA MET A 180 9.05 -2.24 2.80
C MET A 180 8.97 -1.84 1.33
N GLY A 181 10.08 -1.38 0.79
CA GLY A 181 10.08 -0.92 -0.59
C GLY A 181 11.46 -0.70 -1.16
N MET A 182 11.45 -0.35 -2.43
CA MET A 182 12.66 0.02 -3.16
C MET A 182 12.37 1.19 -4.09
N GLY A 183 13.38 1.97 -4.34
CA GLY A 183 13.27 3.12 -5.23
C GLY A 183 14.61 3.54 -5.78
N CYS A 184 14.56 4.59 -6.55
CA CYS A 184 15.74 5.15 -7.15
C CYS A 184 15.69 6.68 -7.19
N ASP A 185 16.70 7.33 -6.65
CA ASP A 185 16.90 8.75 -6.81
C ASP A 185 17.48 9.03 -8.22
N LEU A 186 16.71 9.67 -9.08
CA LEU A 186 17.13 10.12 -10.41
C LEU A 186 17.38 11.63 -10.37
N TYR A 187 18.64 12.02 -10.59
CA TYR A 187 19.06 13.43 -10.51
C TYR A 187 18.86 14.10 -11.87
N MET A 188 17.76 14.82 -12.00
CA MET A 188 17.50 15.65 -13.17
C MET A 188 18.22 17.01 -13.04
N PRO A 189 18.35 17.79 -14.13
CA PRO A 189 19.00 19.09 -14.05
C PRO A 189 18.39 20.06 -13.03
N PHE A 190 17.05 20.06 -12.91
CA PHE A 190 16.33 21.05 -12.09
C PHE A 190 15.74 20.47 -10.80
N PHE A 191 15.41 19.18 -10.78
CA PHE A 191 14.78 18.50 -9.63
C PHE A 191 15.31 17.08 -9.52
N LYS A 192 15.04 16.45 -8.39
CA LYS A 192 15.27 15.01 -8.19
C LYS A 192 13.94 14.28 -8.34
N PHE A 193 13.89 13.35 -9.28
CA PHE A 193 12.73 12.48 -9.51
C PHE A 193 12.97 11.14 -8.86
N ILE A 194 12.00 10.66 -8.06
CA ILE A 194 12.20 9.45 -7.27
C ILE A 194 11.01 8.51 -7.45
N PRO A 195 11.07 7.57 -8.40
CA PRO A 195 10.13 6.46 -8.46
C PRO A 195 10.42 5.47 -7.31
N GLU A 196 9.36 5.06 -6.62
CA GLU A 196 9.42 4.15 -5.48
C GLU A 196 8.25 3.19 -5.49
N LEU A 197 8.52 1.91 -5.28
CA LEU A 197 7.53 0.86 -5.10
C LEU A 197 7.56 0.40 -3.64
N LYS A 198 6.39 0.43 -2.98
CA LYS A 198 6.22 -0.01 -1.60
C LYS A 198 5.21 -1.14 -1.51
N PHE A 199 5.44 -2.01 -0.55
CA PHE A 199 4.51 -3.01 -0.09
C PHE A 199 4.23 -2.79 1.40
N CYS A 200 2.95 -2.68 1.76
CA CYS A 200 2.51 -2.40 3.12
C CYS A 200 1.66 -3.57 3.62
N LEU A 201 1.98 -4.06 4.82
CA LEU A 201 1.31 -5.16 5.49
C LEU A 201 0.69 -4.67 6.80
N GLY A 202 -0.62 -4.80 6.94
CA GLY A 202 -1.33 -4.52 8.19
C GLY A 202 -0.95 -5.50 9.29
N LEU A 203 -0.52 -4.96 10.42
CA LEU A 203 -0.09 -5.76 11.59
C LEU A 203 -1.26 -6.14 12.50
N GLY A 204 -2.40 -5.47 12.39
CA GLY A 204 -3.53 -5.63 13.29
C GLY A 204 -4.80 -6.18 12.66
N ASN A 205 -5.70 -6.65 13.51
CA ASN A 205 -7.08 -6.93 13.12
C ASN A 205 -7.87 -5.63 13.07
N ILE A 206 -8.24 -5.21 11.87
CA ILE A 206 -9.01 -3.99 11.63
C ILE A 206 -10.52 -4.21 11.67
N LEU A 207 -11.01 -5.46 11.85
CA LEU A 207 -12.43 -5.74 11.97
C LEU A 207 -12.99 -5.18 13.28
N ASP A 208 -14.07 -4.41 13.20
CA ASP A 208 -14.82 -3.95 14.36
C ASP A 208 -16.04 -4.87 14.58
N LYS A 209 -15.94 -5.75 15.59
CA LYS A 209 -17.02 -6.67 15.95
C LYS A 209 -18.09 -6.04 16.84
N LYS A 210 -17.81 -4.87 17.45
CA LYS A 210 -18.76 -4.18 18.32
C LYS A 210 -19.69 -3.30 17.50
N ARG A 211 -20.84 -3.87 17.13
CA ARG A 211 -21.82 -3.23 16.24
C ARG A 211 -23.03 -2.71 17.03
N THR A 212 -22.80 -1.75 17.94
CA THR A 212 -23.88 -1.06 18.69
C THR A 212 -24.63 -0.05 17.83
N ASP A 213 -24.17 0.23 16.64
CA ASP A 213 -24.69 1.15 15.65
C ASP A 213 -25.75 0.57 14.72
N LEU A 214 -25.93 -0.77 14.72
CA LEU A 214 -26.87 -1.44 13.83
C LEU A 214 -28.30 -1.31 14.34
N THR A 215 -29.16 -0.73 13.49
CA THR A 215 -30.60 -0.66 13.71
C THR A 215 -31.28 -1.98 13.33
N ASP A 216 -30.69 -2.74 12.41
CA ASP A 216 -31.22 -4.02 11.91
C ASP A 216 -30.31 -5.17 12.35
N PRO A 217 -30.76 -6.05 13.30
CA PRO A 217 -29.98 -7.18 13.75
C PRO A 217 -29.63 -8.21 12.65
N SER A 218 -30.39 -8.26 11.56
CA SER A 218 -30.12 -9.18 10.45
C SER A 218 -28.78 -8.92 9.76
N GLN A 219 -28.23 -7.72 9.89
CA GLN A 219 -26.94 -7.35 9.32
C GLN A 219 -25.75 -7.83 10.16
N LEU A 220 -25.96 -8.25 11.39
CA LEU A 220 -24.91 -8.81 12.24
C LEU A 220 -24.24 -10.04 11.64
N ILE A 221 -25.00 -10.84 10.89
CA ILE A 221 -24.52 -12.06 10.25
C ILE A 221 -23.28 -11.83 9.38
N TYR A 222 -23.19 -10.68 8.70
CA TYR A 222 -22.03 -10.33 7.88
C TYR A 222 -20.76 -10.06 8.71
N THR A 223 -20.92 -9.48 9.89
CA THR A 223 -19.78 -9.23 10.79
C THR A 223 -19.41 -10.51 11.54
N GLU A 224 -20.38 -11.30 11.95
CA GLU A 224 -20.17 -12.56 12.70
C GLU A 224 -19.59 -13.67 11.82
N SER A 225 -19.82 -13.64 10.50
CA SER A 225 -19.20 -14.58 9.56
C SER A 225 -17.68 -14.42 9.44
N LEU A 226 -17.12 -13.30 9.97
CA LEU A 226 -15.71 -12.97 9.90
C LEU A 226 -15.01 -13.16 11.24
N ASP A 227 -13.83 -13.78 11.21
CA ASP A 227 -12.95 -13.84 12.39
C ASP A 227 -12.09 -12.57 12.50
N ARG A 228 -11.39 -12.22 11.44
CA ARG A 228 -10.56 -11.04 11.39
C ARG A 228 -10.48 -10.48 9.96
N ALA A 229 -10.05 -9.23 9.86
CA ALA A 229 -9.71 -8.57 8.60
C ALA A 229 -8.34 -7.92 8.73
N THR A 230 -7.48 -8.11 7.75
CA THR A 230 -6.19 -7.43 7.65
C THR A 230 -6.11 -6.68 6.32
N MET A 231 -5.25 -5.68 6.25
CA MET A 231 -5.08 -4.84 5.07
C MET A 231 -3.68 -5.01 4.50
N SER A 232 -3.57 -5.06 3.18
CA SER A 232 -2.31 -4.97 2.48
C SER A 232 -2.42 -3.91 1.38
N MET A 233 -1.30 -3.26 1.04
CA MET A 233 -1.27 -2.27 -0.04
C MET A 233 -0.01 -2.43 -0.87
N PHE A 234 -0.17 -2.25 -2.19
CA PHE A 234 0.92 -1.93 -3.09
C PHE A 234 0.83 -0.47 -3.46
N VAL A 235 1.93 0.25 -3.35
CA VAL A 235 1.98 1.69 -3.61
C VAL A 235 3.12 1.99 -4.57
N LEU A 236 2.79 2.59 -5.71
CA LEU A 236 3.75 3.16 -6.64
C LEU A 236 3.72 4.67 -6.45
N THR A 237 4.84 5.25 -6.04
CA THR A 237 4.96 6.66 -5.69
C THR A 237 6.02 7.34 -6.54
N PHE A 238 5.76 8.58 -6.90
CA PHE A 238 6.69 9.46 -7.60
C PHE A 238 6.92 10.71 -6.77
N TYR A 239 8.15 10.86 -6.24
CA TYR A 239 8.53 12.03 -5.46
C TYR A 239 9.27 13.04 -6.34
N PHE A 240 9.08 14.30 -5.96
CA PHE A 240 9.70 15.47 -6.60
C PHE A 240 10.38 16.31 -5.50
N GLU A 241 11.69 16.40 -5.57
CA GLU A 241 12.56 17.13 -4.63
C GLU A 241 13.37 18.23 -5.31
#